data_99f9bca6b86e6f3d61fa4642c07a61ff
#
_entry.id   99f9bca6b86e6f3d61fa4642c07a61ff
#
_cell.length_a   1.000
_cell.length_b   1.000
_cell.length_c   1.000
_cell.angle_alpha   90.00
_cell.angle_beta   90.00
_cell.angle_gamma   90.00
#
_symmetry.space_group_name_H-M   'P 1'
#
loop_
_entity.id
_entity.type
_entity.pdbx_description
1 polymer ?
#
loop_
_entity_poly.entity_id
_entity_poly.type
_entity_poly.pdbx_seq_one_letter_code
_entity_poly.pdbx_strand_id
1 'polypeptide(L)'
;MTKKIINIIAILSIVILSILGIRNTYKNLICKDNYKTCQKDLSSLRESYAVLEKQAEEFSEKINSQKDTITKLEKENANLKKLNNKLTSKSAINYKLTSYCSIGKGCKSGKCTGSGKCIKDFSTNELGWYTYKGKVVLATATSYLLNKGWTKRNGIIYYKYNDTLDFIYKGKTYHGIVLDSCGACMKSRIIDVFVKDQSSVITSRVQIK
;
A
#
# COMPACT_ATOMS: atom_id res chain seq x y z
N MET A 1 -10.80 -27.71 -104.01
CA MET A 1 -11.37 -27.21 -102.75
C MET A 1 -10.61 -27.77 -101.50
N THR A 2 -10.21 -28.96 -101.47
CA THR A 2 -9.58 -29.66 -100.33
C THR A 2 -8.25 -29.06 -99.84
N LYS A 3 -7.32 -28.63 -100.68
CA LYS A 3 -6.03 -28.06 -100.27
C LYS A 3 -6.19 -26.74 -99.43
N LYS A 4 -7.14 -25.92 -99.84
CA LYS A 4 -7.38 -24.64 -99.09
C LYS A 4 -7.93 -24.88 -97.66
N ILE A 5 -8.80 -25.87 -97.51
CA ILE A 5 -9.35 -26.27 -96.21
C ILE A 5 -8.27 -26.88 -95.33
N ILE A 6 -7.40 -27.70 -95.82
CA ILE A 6 -6.29 -28.26 -95.05
C ILE A 6 -5.34 -27.17 -94.55
N ASN A 7 -5.00 -26.20 -95.41
CA ASN A 7 -4.17 -25.07 -94.99
C ASN A 7 -4.80 -24.23 -93.89
N ILE A 8 -6.10 -23.99 -93.98
CA ILE A 8 -6.81 -23.22 -92.94
C ILE A 8 -6.81 -23.98 -91.61
N ILE A 9 -7.04 -25.28 -91.64
CA ILE A 9 -7.01 -26.11 -90.42
C ILE A 9 -5.59 -26.11 -89.80
N ALA A 10 -4.56 -26.22 -90.62
CA ALA A 10 -3.16 -26.22 -90.18
C ALA A 10 -2.80 -24.87 -89.53
N ILE A 11 -3.22 -23.74 -90.11
CA ILE A 11 -3.01 -22.38 -89.52
C ILE A 11 -3.75 -22.26 -88.23
N LEU A 12 -5.01 -22.67 -88.16
CA LEU A 12 -5.80 -22.62 -86.91
C LEU A 12 -5.18 -23.47 -85.80
N SER A 13 -4.67 -24.64 -86.13
CA SER A 13 -3.98 -25.55 -85.19
C SER A 13 -2.72 -24.87 -84.63
N ILE A 14 -1.92 -24.25 -85.52
CA ILE A 14 -0.71 -23.50 -85.05
C ILE A 14 -1.07 -22.34 -84.13
N VAL A 15 -2.11 -21.59 -84.44
CA VAL A 15 -2.58 -20.48 -83.60
C VAL A 15 -3.06 -20.99 -82.25
N ILE A 16 -3.85 -22.04 -82.19
CA ILE A 16 -4.31 -22.69 -80.98
C ILE A 16 -3.15 -23.16 -80.09
N LEU A 17 -2.19 -23.86 -80.68
CA LEU A 17 -1.01 -24.33 -79.96
C LEU A 17 -0.14 -23.20 -79.45
N SER A 18 -0.01 -22.12 -80.21
CA SER A 18 0.70 -20.89 -79.76
C SER A 18 0.01 -20.24 -78.59
N ILE A 19 -1.31 -20.11 -78.60
CA ILE A 19 -2.10 -19.54 -77.47
C ILE A 19 -1.97 -20.46 -76.23
N LEU A 20 -2.07 -21.76 -76.38
CA LEU A 20 -1.89 -22.69 -75.28
C LEU A 20 -0.47 -22.63 -74.70
N GLY A 21 0.54 -22.52 -75.57
CA GLY A 21 1.94 -22.35 -75.12
C GLY A 21 2.14 -21.02 -74.31
N ILE A 22 1.63 -19.93 -74.81
CA ILE A 22 1.69 -18.63 -74.13
C ILE A 22 0.98 -18.73 -72.76
N ARG A 23 -0.22 -19.29 -72.74
CA ARG A 23 -0.97 -19.47 -71.51
C ARG A 23 -0.23 -20.32 -70.47
N ASN A 24 0.45 -21.39 -70.91
CA ASN A 24 1.20 -22.29 -70.05
C ASN A 24 2.47 -21.61 -69.48
N THR A 25 3.21 -20.88 -70.33
CA THR A 25 4.37 -20.09 -69.91
C THR A 25 3.98 -18.99 -68.90
N TYR A 26 2.84 -18.32 -69.12
CA TYR A 26 2.34 -17.29 -68.22
C TYR A 26 1.96 -17.86 -66.86
N LYS A 27 1.25 -19.01 -66.83
CA LYS A 27 0.96 -19.73 -65.58
C LYS A 27 2.22 -20.15 -64.83
N ASN A 28 3.21 -20.64 -65.50
CA ASN A 28 4.48 -21.05 -64.90
C ASN A 28 5.26 -19.85 -64.35
N LEU A 29 5.20 -18.69 -65.00
CA LEU A 29 5.83 -17.46 -64.53
C LEU A 29 5.19 -16.98 -63.22
N ILE A 30 3.86 -16.91 -63.19
CA ILE A 30 3.12 -16.54 -61.98
C ILE A 30 3.39 -17.50 -60.83
N CYS A 31 3.41 -18.79 -61.08
CA CYS A 31 3.69 -19.80 -60.08
C CYS A 31 5.12 -19.66 -59.54
N LYS A 32 6.08 -19.32 -60.36
CA LYS A 32 7.48 -19.10 -59.95
C LYS A 32 7.64 -17.81 -59.14
N ASP A 33 6.93 -16.73 -59.47
CA ASP A 33 6.98 -15.48 -58.72
C ASP A 33 6.27 -15.61 -57.35
N ASN A 34 5.12 -16.29 -57.31
CA ASN A 34 4.43 -16.59 -56.05
C ASN A 34 5.30 -17.49 -55.16
N TYR A 35 6.01 -18.48 -55.73
CA TYR A 35 6.92 -19.33 -54.95
C TYR A 35 8.08 -18.51 -54.34
N LYS A 36 8.70 -17.60 -55.12
CA LYS A 36 9.76 -16.72 -54.60
C LYS A 36 9.27 -15.81 -53.51
N THR A 37 8.07 -15.23 -53.67
CA THR A 37 7.45 -14.39 -52.65
C THR A 37 7.20 -15.19 -51.38
N CYS A 38 6.62 -16.36 -51.49
CA CYS A 38 6.39 -17.25 -50.36
C CYS A 38 7.68 -17.65 -49.63
N GLN A 39 8.76 -17.93 -50.37
CA GLN A 39 10.07 -18.19 -49.77
C GLN A 39 10.62 -16.98 -49.00
N LYS A 40 10.46 -15.76 -49.56
CA LYS A 40 10.89 -14.54 -48.90
C LYS A 40 10.09 -14.26 -47.59
N ASP A 41 8.78 -14.49 -47.68
CA ASP A 41 7.92 -14.30 -46.50
C ASP A 41 8.26 -15.33 -45.41
N LEU A 42 8.54 -16.57 -45.80
CA LEU A 42 8.97 -17.62 -44.88
C LEU A 42 10.31 -17.28 -44.20
N SER A 43 11.29 -16.74 -44.95
CA SER A 43 12.56 -16.31 -44.36
C SER A 43 12.38 -15.16 -43.37
N SER A 44 11.59 -14.16 -43.73
CA SER A 44 11.25 -13.02 -42.83
C SER A 44 10.52 -13.47 -41.55
N LEU A 45 9.59 -14.42 -41.67
CA LEU A 45 8.90 -14.98 -40.54
C LEU A 45 9.86 -15.76 -39.62
N ARG A 46 10.80 -16.51 -40.17
CA ARG A 46 11.85 -17.21 -39.39
C ARG A 46 12.73 -16.24 -38.62
N GLU A 47 13.15 -15.14 -39.26
CA GLU A 47 13.94 -14.10 -38.60
C GLU A 47 13.16 -13.45 -37.46
N SER A 48 11.89 -13.12 -37.67
CA SER A 48 11.00 -12.55 -36.64
C SER A 48 10.81 -13.51 -35.47
N TYR A 49 10.68 -14.80 -35.74
CA TYR A 49 10.56 -15.85 -34.74
C TYR A 49 11.83 -15.96 -33.88
N ALA A 50 13.00 -15.92 -34.49
CA ALA A 50 14.27 -15.97 -33.77
C ALA A 50 14.46 -14.74 -32.85
N VAL A 51 14.01 -13.55 -33.28
CA VAL A 51 14.03 -12.35 -32.44
C VAL A 51 13.10 -12.49 -31.25
N LEU A 52 11.89 -13.00 -31.45
CA LEU A 52 10.91 -13.23 -30.39
C LEU A 52 11.41 -14.26 -29.37
N GLU A 53 12.02 -15.33 -29.83
CA GLU A 53 12.61 -16.38 -28.99
C GLU A 53 13.69 -15.79 -28.06
N LYS A 54 14.60 -14.99 -28.62
CA LYS A 54 15.64 -14.30 -27.86
C LYS A 54 15.04 -13.32 -26.83
N GLN A 55 14.01 -12.55 -27.20
CA GLN A 55 13.31 -11.67 -26.28
C GLN A 55 12.63 -12.44 -25.13
N ALA A 56 12.04 -13.59 -25.42
CA ALA A 56 11.42 -14.45 -24.42
C ALA A 56 12.46 -14.98 -23.40
N GLU A 57 13.66 -15.36 -23.87
CA GLU A 57 14.76 -15.75 -22.98
C GLU A 57 15.20 -14.60 -22.09
N GLU A 58 15.43 -13.40 -22.65
CA GLU A 58 15.79 -12.21 -21.88
C GLU A 58 14.74 -11.83 -20.83
N PHE A 59 13.46 -11.96 -21.16
CA PHE A 59 12.38 -11.73 -20.18
C PHE A 59 12.36 -12.79 -19.09
N SER A 60 12.61 -14.06 -19.42
CA SER A 60 12.69 -15.13 -18.45
C SER A 60 13.82 -14.91 -17.43
N GLU A 61 14.99 -14.48 -17.89
CA GLU A 61 16.12 -14.14 -17.02
C GLU A 61 15.77 -12.94 -16.08
N LYS A 62 15.13 -11.91 -16.63
CA LYS A 62 14.66 -10.75 -15.82
C LYS A 62 13.66 -11.16 -14.75
N ILE A 63 12.71 -12.03 -15.10
CA ILE A 63 11.72 -12.55 -14.16
C ILE A 63 12.40 -13.31 -13.01
N ASN A 64 13.37 -14.17 -13.34
CA ASN A 64 14.10 -14.91 -12.32
C ASN A 64 14.91 -13.98 -11.39
N SER A 65 15.62 -13.00 -11.94
CA SER A 65 16.34 -12.00 -11.15
C SER A 65 15.43 -11.17 -10.23
N GLN A 66 14.25 -10.78 -10.73
CA GLN A 66 13.25 -10.07 -9.91
C GLN A 66 12.69 -10.96 -8.80
N LYS A 67 12.43 -12.24 -9.07
CA LYS A 67 11.98 -13.21 -8.07
C LYS A 67 12.98 -13.38 -6.94
N ASP A 68 14.26 -13.46 -7.24
CA ASP A 68 15.33 -13.52 -6.24
C ASP A 68 15.38 -12.25 -5.38
N THR A 69 15.23 -11.09 -6.03
CA THR A 69 15.17 -9.79 -5.34
C THR A 69 13.97 -9.71 -4.38
N ILE A 70 12.79 -10.15 -4.82
CA ILE A 70 11.58 -10.20 -3.99
C ILE A 70 11.81 -11.09 -2.78
N THR A 71 12.35 -12.28 -2.97
CA THR A 71 12.64 -13.24 -1.88
C THR A 71 13.61 -12.63 -0.85
N LYS A 72 14.64 -11.92 -1.31
CA LYS A 72 15.58 -11.21 -0.43
C LYS A 72 14.89 -10.11 0.37
N LEU A 73 14.08 -9.27 -0.27
CA LEU A 73 13.34 -8.20 0.38
C LEU A 73 12.32 -8.71 1.39
N GLU A 74 11.64 -9.82 1.12
CA GLU A 74 10.72 -10.46 2.07
C GLU A 74 11.45 -10.93 3.34
N LYS A 75 12.63 -11.52 3.19
CA LYS A 75 13.47 -11.96 4.31
C LYS A 75 13.96 -10.77 5.15
N GLU A 76 14.39 -9.70 4.51
CA GLU A 76 14.78 -8.46 5.20
C GLU A 76 13.61 -7.82 5.94
N ASN A 77 12.43 -7.78 5.32
CA ASN A 77 11.22 -7.24 5.93
C ASN A 77 10.77 -8.06 7.16
N ALA A 78 10.89 -9.38 7.10
CA ALA A 78 10.62 -10.25 8.24
C ALA A 78 11.61 -10.00 9.40
N ASN A 79 12.88 -9.78 9.10
CA ASN A 79 13.90 -9.45 10.09
C ASN A 79 13.67 -8.06 10.71
N LEU A 80 13.34 -7.05 9.89
CA LEU A 80 13.00 -5.71 10.38
C LEU A 80 11.76 -5.73 11.28
N LYS A 81 10.72 -6.51 10.94
CA LYS A 81 9.55 -6.71 11.81
C LYS A 81 9.92 -7.32 13.15
N LYS A 82 10.78 -8.34 13.18
CA LYS A 82 11.27 -8.95 14.43
C LYS A 82 12.05 -7.95 15.28
N LEU A 83 12.92 -7.17 14.65
CA LEU A 83 13.73 -6.15 15.33
C LEU A 83 12.83 -5.03 15.90
N ASN A 84 11.88 -4.55 15.13
CA ASN A 84 10.93 -3.53 15.55
C ASN A 84 10.07 -4.01 16.74
N ASN A 85 9.58 -5.26 16.70
CA ASN A 85 8.85 -5.85 17.82
C ASN A 85 9.73 -5.97 19.07
N LYS A 86 11.02 -6.31 18.91
CA LYS A 86 11.98 -6.37 20.04
C LYS A 86 12.29 -4.98 20.61
N LEU A 87 12.39 -3.96 19.77
CA LEU A 87 12.59 -2.57 20.19
C LEU A 87 11.34 -2.01 20.88
N THR A 88 10.16 -2.23 20.35
CA THR A 88 8.89 -1.79 20.94
C THR A 88 8.61 -2.50 22.27
N SER A 89 8.93 -3.79 22.39
CA SER A 89 8.79 -4.50 23.66
C SER A 89 9.80 -4.02 24.73
N LYS A 90 11.00 -3.62 24.35
CA LYS A 90 12.00 -3.02 25.24
C LYS A 90 11.70 -1.57 25.60
N SER A 91 11.03 -0.81 24.74
CA SER A 91 10.68 0.59 24.94
C SER A 91 9.29 0.82 25.54
N ALA A 92 8.52 -0.26 25.77
CA ALA A 92 7.21 -0.14 26.42
C ALA A 92 7.37 0.43 27.84
N ILE A 93 7.15 1.74 27.95
CA ILE A 93 7.25 2.43 29.24
C ILE A 93 5.94 2.20 29.99
N ASN A 94 6.03 1.63 31.17
CA ASN A 94 4.87 1.45 32.04
C ASN A 94 4.42 2.78 32.63
N TYR A 95 3.17 3.11 32.41
CA TYR A 95 2.49 4.27 32.99
C TYR A 95 1.36 3.79 33.91
N LYS A 96 1.04 4.60 34.92
CA LYS A 96 -0.20 4.46 35.68
C LYS A 96 -1.30 5.17 34.86
N LEU A 97 -2.35 4.44 34.53
CA LEU A 97 -3.56 5.02 33.94
C LEU A 97 -4.49 5.38 35.09
N THR A 98 -4.87 6.60 35.16
CA THR A 98 -5.87 7.14 36.09
C THR A 98 -6.95 7.87 35.27
N SER A 99 -7.96 8.37 35.93
CA SER A 99 -9.02 9.13 35.27
C SER A 99 -9.44 10.32 36.08
N TYR A 100 -9.93 11.32 35.41
CA TYR A 100 -10.52 12.51 35.98
C TYR A 100 -11.89 12.79 35.34
N CYS A 101 -12.80 13.35 36.10
CA CYS A 101 -14.15 13.59 35.63
C CYS A 101 -14.55 15.06 35.81
N SER A 102 -15.50 15.52 34.98
CA SER A 102 -15.96 16.92 34.96
C SER A 102 -17.34 17.12 35.58
N ILE A 103 -18.13 16.08 35.74
CA ILE A 103 -19.53 16.13 36.18
C ILE A 103 -19.75 15.13 37.29
N GLY A 104 -20.42 15.56 38.37
CA GLY A 104 -20.83 14.71 39.48
C GLY A 104 -20.11 15.01 40.80
N LYS A 105 -20.64 14.44 41.92
CA LYS A 105 -20.07 14.59 43.25
C LYS A 105 -18.68 13.95 43.29
N GLY A 106 -17.66 14.73 43.63
CA GLY A 106 -16.26 14.27 43.62
C GLY A 106 -15.47 14.58 42.35
N CYS A 107 -16.10 15.03 41.26
CA CYS A 107 -15.42 15.49 40.07
C CYS A 107 -14.95 16.95 40.27
N LYS A 108 -13.64 17.17 40.07
CA LYS A 108 -13.01 18.49 40.29
C LYS A 108 -12.59 19.22 39.03
N SER A 109 -12.73 18.58 37.89
CA SER A 109 -12.33 19.16 36.61
C SER A 109 -13.39 20.07 36.03
N GLY A 110 -12.96 21.11 35.32
CA GLY A 110 -13.85 22.01 34.60
C GLY A 110 -14.52 21.30 33.40
N LYS A 111 -15.50 21.97 32.80
CA LYS A 111 -16.21 21.47 31.62
C LYS A 111 -15.36 21.47 30.36
N CYS A 112 -14.17 22.06 30.36
CA CYS A 112 -13.26 22.20 29.24
C CYS A 112 -11.85 21.74 29.60
N THR A 113 -11.12 21.20 28.65
CA THR A 113 -9.72 20.83 28.77
C THR A 113 -8.78 22.02 28.60
N GLY A 114 -7.52 21.89 28.99
CA GLY A 114 -6.51 22.94 28.85
C GLY A 114 -6.24 23.37 27.40
N SER A 115 -6.58 22.56 26.43
CA SER A 115 -6.54 22.93 24.99
C SER A 115 -7.76 23.74 24.53
N GLY A 116 -8.71 24.06 25.43
CA GLY A 116 -9.92 24.80 25.11
C GLY A 116 -11.07 23.97 24.51
N LYS A 117 -10.93 22.65 24.42
CA LYS A 117 -12.02 21.75 23.99
C LYS A 117 -12.92 21.45 25.17
N CYS A 118 -14.23 21.51 24.97
CA CYS A 118 -15.22 21.34 26.02
C CYS A 118 -16.05 20.08 25.85
N ILE A 119 -16.79 19.66 26.89
CA ILE A 119 -17.61 18.44 26.91
C ILE A 119 -18.55 18.35 25.70
N LYS A 120 -19.09 19.48 25.24
CA LYS A 120 -19.95 19.55 24.06
C LYS A 120 -19.26 19.09 22.75
N ASP A 121 -17.94 19.13 22.75
CA ASP A 121 -17.12 18.75 21.59
C ASP A 121 -16.77 17.26 21.58
N PHE A 122 -17.14 16.51 22.63
CA PHE A 122 -16.75 15.12 22.85
C PHE A 122 -17.92 14.16 22.71
N SER A 123 -17.60 12.96 22.24
CA SER A 123 -18.45 11.77 22.37
C SER A 123 -17.94 10.90 23.52
N THR A 124 -18.65 9.85 23.89
CA THR A 124 -18.19 8.84 24.86
C THR A 124 -18.12 7.48 24.21
N ASN A 125 -17.11 6.68 24.60
CA ASN A 125 -17.04 5.29 24.20
C ASN A 125 -17.79 4.36 25.18
N GLU A 126 -17.76 3.06 24.94
CA GLU A 126 -18.37 2.01 25.75
C GLU A 126 -17.89 1.98 27.24
N LEU A 127 -16.69 2.51 27.51
CA LEU A 127 -16.13 2.59 28.85
C LEU A 127 -16.49 3.90 29.58
N GLY A 128 -17.31 4.75 28.98
CA GLY A 128 -17.64 6.07 29.51
C GLY A 128 -16.49 7.08 29.42
N TRP A 129 -15.48 6.80 28.61
CA TRP A 129 -14.37 7.71 28.38
C TRP A 129 -14.71 8.70 27.28
N TYR A 130 -14.40 9.96 27.49
CA TYR A 130 -14.57 10.95 26.44
C TYR A 130 -13.63 10.72 25.27
N THR A 131 -14.16 10.92 24.07
CA THR A 131 -13.41 10.81 22.82
C THR A 131 -13.58 12.09 21.99
N TYR A 132 -12.51 12.44 21.30
CA TYR A 132 -12.47 13.53 20.33
C TYR A 132 -11.91 13.02 19.01
N LYS A 133 -12.69 13.14 17.93
CA LYS A 133 -12.33 12.59 16.62
C LYS A 133 -11.95 11.09 16.68
N GLY A 134 -12.72 10.31 17.44
CA GLY A 134 -12.50 8.86 17.60
C GLY A 134 -11.34 8.47 18.52
N LYS A 135 -10.63 9.43 19.14
CA LYS A 135 -9.50 9.17 20.05
C LYS A 135 -9.86 9.51 21.48
N VAL A 136 -9.37 8.71 22.44
CA VAL A 136 -9.59 8.91 23.87
C VAL A 136 -8.94 10.21 24.32
N VAL A 137 -9.70 11.06 25.01
CA VAL A 137 -9.19 12.33 25.54
C VAL A 137 -8.33 12.09 26.78
N LEU A 138 -7.10 12.60 26.73
CA LEU A 138 -6.09 12.39 27.76
C LEU A 138 -5.58 13.72 28.33
N ALA A 139 -5.29 13.69 29.64
CA ALA A 139 -4.41 14.64 30.30
C ALA A 139 -3.06 13.95 30.62
N THR A 140 -1.98 14.64 30.34
CA THR A 140 -0.61 14.12 30.48
C THR A 140 0.34 15.19 31.01
N ALA A 141 1.61 14.83 31.22
CA ALA A 141 2.68 15.81 31.33
C ALA A 141 2.84 16.54 30.00
N THR A 142 2.73 17.85 30.00
CA THR A 142 2.74 18.66 28.78
C THR A 142 3.87 19.68 28.75
N SER A 143 4.34 20.00 27.54
CA SER A 143 5.24 21.13 27.31
C SER A 143 4.60 22.47 27.69
N TYR A 144 3.27 22.58 27.69
CA TYR A 144 2.56 23.72 28.17
C TYR A 144 2.86 24.01 29.66
N LEU A 145 2.84 22.98 30.52
CA LEU A 145 3.19 23.16 31.95
C LEU A 145 4.67 23.47 32.14
N LEU A 146 5.57 22.91 31.31
CA LEU A 146 6.99 23.32 31.35
C LEU A 146 7.16 24.80 31.05
N ASN A 147 6.44 25.33 30.07
CA ASN A 147 6.45 26.78 29.76
C ASN A 147 5.83 27.63 30.85
N LYS A 148 5.06 27.06 31.80
CA LYS A 148 4.53 27.68 33.00
C LYS A 148 5.42 27.52 34.24
N GLY A 149 6.67 27.09 34.05
CA GLY A 149 7.66 27.00 35.13
C GLY A 149 7.71 25.66 35.87
N TRP A 150 7.02 24.62 35.36
CA TRP A 150 7.15 23.26 35.92
C TRP A 150 8.48 22.65 35.59
N THR A 151 9.08 21.96 36.54
CA THR A 151 10.37 21.31 36.35
C THR A 151 10.28 20.00 35.54
N LYS A 152 11.12 19.87 34.52
CA LYS A 152 11.26 18.65 33.76
C LYS A 152 11.88 17.53 34.62
N ARG A 153 11.33 16.30 34.55
CA ARG A 153 11.83 15.14 35.28
C ARG A 153 12.26 14.04 34.30
N ASN A 154 13.31 13.33 34.64
CA ASN A 154 13.80 12.21 33.86
C ASN A 154 12.77 11.06 33.79
N GLY A 155 12.66 10.44 32.63
CA GLY A 155 11.78 9.29 32.40
C GLY A 155 10.30 9.64 32.24
N ILE A 156 9.93 10.93 32.20
CA ILE A 156 8.59 11.39 31.85
C ILE A 156 8.60 11.92 30.42
N ILE A 157 7.64 11.49 29.60
CA ILE A 157 7.41 11.99 28.25
C ILE A 157 6.51 13.22 28.34
N TYR A 158 6.90 14.30 27.69
CA TYR A 158 6.18 15.56 27.66
C TYR A 158 5.54 15.76 26.29
N TYR A 159 4.24 15.81 26.26
CA TYR A 159 3.44 15.94 25.05
C TYR A 159 3.06 17.41 24.79
N LYS A 160 2.72 17.70 23.54
CA LYS A 160 2.02 18.95 23.17
C LYS A 160 0.52 18.67 23.09
N TYR A 161 -0.30 19.71 23.17
CA TYR A 161 -1.73 19.56 22.86
C TYR A 161 -1.89 19.09 21.40
N ASN A 162 -2.81 18.18 21.20
CA ASN A 162 -3.11 17.44 19.97
C ASN A 162 -2.09 16.35 19.58
N ASP A 163 -1.03 16.12 20.35
CA ASP A 163 -0.23 14.91 20.19
C ASP A 163 -1.09 13.67 20.42
N THR A 164 -0.76 12.60 19.71
CA THR A 164 -1.44 11.32 19.87
C THR A 164 -0.48 10.28 20.41
N LEU A 165 -1.02 9.33 21.17
CA LEU A 165 -0.27 8.20 21.69
C LEU A 165 -1.16 6.96 21.74
N ASP A 166 -0.56 5.80 21.59
CA ASP A 166 -1.25 4.54 21.74
C ASP A 166 -0.90 3.92 23.08
N PHE A 167 -1.92 3.38 23.76
CA PHE A 167 -1.71 2.66 25.00
C PHE A 167 -2.53 1.38 25.08
N ILE A 168 -2.01 0.38 25.80
CA ILE A 168 -2.67 -0.90 25.99
C ILE A 168 -3.35 -0.93 27.34
N TYR A 169 -4.67 -1.13 27.36
CA TYR A 169 -5.48 -1.31 28.55
C TYR A 169 -6.29 -2.61 28.44
N LYS A 170 -6.14 -3.52 29.43
CA LYS A 170 -6.81 -4.84 29.43
C LYS A 170 -6.64 -5.62 28.10
N GLY A 171 -5.43 -5.60 27.53
CA GLY A 171 -5.11 -6.31 26.29
C GLY A 171 -5.58 -5.63 24.98
N LYS A 172 -6.38 -4.55 25.05
CA LYS A 172 -6.87 -3.80 23.90
C LYS A 172 -6.03 -2.53 23.71
N THR A 173 -5.69 -2.19 22.47
CA THR A 173 -5.00 -0.94 22.12
C THR A 173 -6.03 0.18 21.98
N TYR A 174 -5.77 1.31 22.64
CA TYR A 174 -6.56 2.53 22.54
C TYR A 174 -5.70 3.65 21.96
N HIS A 175 -6.30 4.42 21.07
CA HIS A 175 -5.70 5.61 20.49
C HIS A 175 -6.09 6.82 21.31
N GLY A 176 -5.12 7.50 21.90
CA GLY A 176 -5.32 8.68 22.72
C GLY A 176 -4.95 9.97 22.02
N ILE A 177 -5.55 11.06 22.44
CA ILE A 177 -5.21 12.43 22.04
C ILE A 177 -5.04 13.31 23.29
N VAL A 178 -3.93 14.00 23.37
CA VAL A 178 -3.61 14.89 24.51
C VAL A 178 -4.31 16.23 24.33
N LEU A 179 -5.35 16.45 25.11
CA LEU A 179 -6.10 17.72 25.10
C LEU A 179 -6.04 18.46 26.44
N ASP A 180 -5.47 17.84 27.47
CA ASP A 180 -5.36 18.46 28.78
C ASP A 180 -3.99 18.24 29.42
N SER A 181 -3.72 18.97 30.48
CA SER A 181 -2.49 18.94 31.25
C SER A 181 -2.76 18.41 32.65
N CYS A 182 -1.90 17.53 33.13
CA CYS A 182 -2.02 16.92 34.44
C CYS A 182 -0.81 17.29 35.31
N GLY A 183 -1.03 17.99 36.39
CA GLY A 183 0.03 18.37 37.33
C GLY A 183 0.69 17.17 38.03
N ALA A 184 -0.08 16.13 38.39
CA ALA A 184 0.46 14.87 38.92
C ALA A 184 1.31 14.15 37.88
N CYS A 185 0.95 14.22 36.61
CA CYS A 185 1.69 13.63 35.51
C CYS A 185 3.09 14.26 35.31
N MET A 186 3.26 15.52 35.73
CA MET A 186 4.57 16.17 35.72
C MET A 186 5.54 15.59 36.78
N LYS A 187 5.02 14.89 37.77
CA LYS A 187 5.80 14.30 38.87
C LYS A 187 6.01 12.80 38.75
N SER A 188 5.18 12.12 37.96
CA SER A 188 5.13 10.68 37.86
C SER A 188 4.69 10.26 36.47
N ARG A 189 4.97 9.00 36.09
CA ARG A 189 4.50 8.38 34.84
C ARG A 189 3.00 8.07 34.93
N ILE A 190 2.18 9.09 34.76
CA ILE A 190 0.72 9.00 34.83
C ILE A 190 0.14 9.51 33.52
N ILE A 191 -0.93 8.88 33.08
CA ILE A 191 -1.84 9.37 32.06
C ILE A 191 -3.23 9.39 32.68
N ASP A 192 -3.93 10.49 32.57
CA ASP A 192 -5.29 10.63 33.04
C ASP A 192 -6.27 10.60 31.86
N VAL A 193 -7.23 9.69 31.91
CA VAL A 193 -8.33 9.63 30.94
C VAL A 193 -9.45 10.53 31.39
N PHE A 194 -9.96 11.33 30.48
CA PHE A 194 -11.13 12.15 30.73
C PHE A 194 -12.40 11.29 30.65
N VAL A 195 -13.13 11.18 31.76
CA VAL A 195 -14.31 10.33 31.87
C VAL A 195 -15.58 11.14 32.13
N LYS A 196 -16.71 10.56 31.71
CA LYS A 196 -18.02 11.20 31.81
C LYS A 196 -18.40 11.46 33.28
N ASP A 197 -18.26 10.44 34.11
CA ASP A 197 -18.67 10.47 35.51
C ASP A 197 -17.74 9.59 36.37
N GLN A 198 -18.01 9.58 37.68
CA GLN A 198 -17.17 8.89 38.64
C GLN A 198 -17.27 7.35 38.57
N SER A 199 -18.32 6.79 37.98
CA SER A 199 -18.47 5.34 37.81
C SER A 199 -17.47 4.80 36.79
N SER A 200 -16.99 5.67 35.90
CA SER A 200 -16.00 5.37 34.87
C SER A 200 -14.55 5.62 35.34
N VAL A 201 -14.33 5.95 36.62
CA VAL A 201 -12.99 6.20 37.17
C VAL A 201 -12.20 4.90 37.25
N ILE A 202 -10.97 4.97 36.77
CA ILE A 202 -10.06 3.83 36.70
C ILE A 202 -8.73 4.11 37.39
N THR A 203 -8.10 3.06 37.86
CA THR A 203 -6.68 3.07 38.23
C THR A 203 -6.08 1.76 37.76
N SER A 204 -5.14 1.80 36.82
CA SER A 204 -4.51 0.63 36.25
C SER A 204 -3.09 0.91 35.79
N ARG A 205 -2.36 -0.11 35.39
CA ARG A 205 -1.08 0.04 34.68
C ARG A 205 -1.31 -0.16 33.18
N VAL A 206 -0.67 0.66 32.38
CA VAL A 206 -0.73 0.59 30.92
C VAL A 206 0.67 0.69 30.32
N GLN A 207 0.83 0.15 29.16
CA GLN A 207 2.03 0.32 28.34
C GLN A 207 1.73 1.33 27.25
N ILE A 208 2.61 2.32 27.12
CA ILE A 208 2.61 3.24 25.98
C ILE A 208 3.47 2.62 24.89
N LYS A 209 2.94 2.68 23.68
CA LYS A 209 3.67 2.25 22.47
C LYS A 209 4.32 3.44 21.77
#